data_9d33bf556af662320a137b32c4b270ca
#
_entry.id   9d33bf556af662320a137b32c4b270ca
#
_cell.length_a   1.000
_cell.length_b   1.000
_cell.length_c   1.000
_cell.angle_alpha   90.00
_cell.angle_beta   90.00
_cell.angle_gamma   90.00
#
_symmetry.space_group_name_H-M   'P 1'
#
loop_
_entity.id
_entity.type
_entity.pdbx_description
1 polymer ?
#
loop_
_entity_poly.entity_id
_entity_poly.type
_entity_poly.pdbx_seq_one_letter_code
_entity_poly.pdbx_strand_id
1 'polypeptide(L)'
;MKKIDGPTIIKSIGNKPKLIEEYVGKVNSNTESISIAKMNAPPNWKEPGQKPKFDEYTVVLKGSLKVESQNKAYFVKKGETIIVQAGEWVRYSTTNKGADYIAICIPAFSSETVNRD
;
A
#
# COMPACT_ATOMS: atom_id res chain seq x y z
N MET A 1 -10.49 -20.34 13.98
CA MET A 1 -9.15 -19.76 14.25
C MET A 1 -8.19 -20.29 13.18
N LYS A 2 -7.36 -19.41 12.60
CA LYS A 2 -6.45 -19.81 11.52
C LYS A 2 -5.11 -19.11 11.71
N LYS A 3 -4.04 -19.88 11.73
CA LYS A 3 -2.67 -19.36 11.79
C LYS A 3 -2.07 -19.37 10.38
N ILE A 4 -1.47 -18.26 9.98
CA ILE A 4 -0.73 -18.15 8.72
C ILE A 4 0.73 -18.08 9.06
N ASP A 5 1.56 -18.96 8.47
CA ASP A 5 2.95 -19.16 8.89
C ASP A 5 3.91 -18.08 8.38
N GLY A 6 3.52 -17.30 7.40
CA GLY A 6 4.36 -16.23 6.87
C GLY A 6 3.71 -15.49 5.73
N PRO A 7 4.35 -14.43 5.25
CA PRO A 7 3.80 -13.64 4.16
C PRO A 7 4.06 -14.29 2.80
N THR A 8 3.29 -13.85 1.82
CA THR A 8 3.52 -14.13 0.40
C THR A 8 4.08 -12.88 -0.26
N ILE A 9 5.14 -13.02 -1.02
CA ILE A 9 5.73 -11.90 -1.75
C ILE A 9 4.89 -11.60 -2.99
N ILE A 10 4.45 -10.35 -3.10
CA ILE A 10 3.67 -9.87 -4.23
C ILE A 10 4.57 -9.02 -5.12
N LYS A 11 4.45 -9.20 -6.43
CA LYS A 11 5.20 -8.39 -7.40
C LYS A 11 4.75 -6.93 -7.33
N SER A 12 5.71 -6.02 -7.21
CA SER A 12 5.43 -4.58 -7.16
C SER A 12 5.40 -3.96 -8.55
N ILE A 13 4.75 -2.79 -8.63
CA ILE A 13 4.72 -1.93 -9.79
C ILE A 13 5.34 -0.59 -9.40
N GLY A 14 6.06 0.03 -10.33
CA GLY A 14 6.71 1.32 -10.08
C GLY A 14 8.03 1.43 -10.83
N ASN A 15 8.69 2.56 -10.65
CA ASN A 15 9.97 2.82 -11.31
C ASN A 15 11.14 2.06 -10.70
N LYS A 16 10.96 1.52 -9.50
CA LYS A 16 11.96 0.74 -8.76
C LYS A 16 11.28 -0.40 -8.05
N PRO A 17 11.98 -1.52 -7.78
CA PRO A 17 11.40 -2.62 -7.01
C PRO A 17 11.06 -2.18 -5.58
N LYS A 18 9.89 -2.58 -5.13
CA LYS A 18 9.43 -2.42 -3.75
C LYS A 18 9.13 -3.81 -3.21
N LEU A 19 9.53 -4.11 -1.98
CA LEU A 19 9.19 -5.37 -1.34
C LEU A 19 7.78 -5.28 -0.79
N ILE A 20 6.91 -6.18 -1.23
CA ILE A 20 5.54 -6.31 -0.76
C ILE A 20 5.37 -7.68 -0.12
N GLU A 21 5.10 -7.70 1.18
CA GLU A 21 4.84 -8.90 1.95
C GLU A 21 3.37 -8.93 2.37
N GLU A 22 2.55 -9.71 1.67
CA GLU A 22 1.15 -9.87 2.02
C GLU A 22 1.02 -10.89 3.14
N TYR A 23 0.52 -10.45 4.28
CA TYR A 23 0.30 -11.31 5.44
C TYR A 23 -1.11 -11.89 5.48
N VAL A 24 -2.08 -11.17 4.96
CA VAL A 24 -3.47 -11.60 4.80
C VAL A 24 -3.98 -11.01 3.51
N GLY A 25 -4.70 -11.79 2.70
CA GLY A 25 -5.29 -11.28 1.48
C GLY A 25 -5.67 -12.38 0.50
N LYS A 26 -5.99 -11.97 -0.71
CA LYS A 26 -6.46 -12.91 -1.74
C LYS A 26 -5.41 -13.94 -2.12
N VAL A 27 -4.15 -13.54 -2.21
CA VAL A 27 -3.07 -14.43 -2.64
C VAL A 27 -2.59 -15.30 -1.48
N ASN A 28 -2.31 -14.68 -0.33
CA ASN A 28 -1.71 -15.37 0.81
C ASN A 28 -2.67 -16.35 1.48
N SER A 29 -3.91 -15.95 1.71
CA SER A 29 -4.84 -16.67 2.57
C SER A 29 -6.24 -16.85 1.98
N ASN A 30 -6.44 -16.52 0.71
CA ASN A 30 -7.73 -16.56 0.06
C ASN A 30 -8.79 -15.76 0.83
N THR A 31 -8.38 -14.61 1.37
CA THR A 31 -9.24 -13.71 2.13
C THR A 31 -9.69 -12.56 1.25
N GLU A 32 -10.99 -12.35 1.14
CA GLU A 32 -11.55 -11.31 0.28
C GLU A 32 -11.97 -10.04 1.03
N SER A 33 -12.22 -10.15 2.33
CA SER A 33 -12.74 -9.03 3.12
C SER A 33 -11.69 -7.99 3.48
N ILE A 34 -10.43 -8.39 3.56
CA ILE A 34 -9.34 -7.52 4.01
C ILE A 34 -8.01 -8.03 3.47
N SER A 35 -7.09 -7.12 3.19
CA SER A 35 -5.69 -7.47 3.00
C SER A 35 -4.81 -6.65 3.93
N ILE A 36 -3.72 -7.25 4.38
CA ILE A 36 -2.72 -6.63 5.24
C ILE A 36 -1.36 -6.97 4.65
N ALA A 37 -0.62 -5.94 4.28
CA ALA A 37 0.70 -6.11 3.68
C ALA A 37 1.70 -5.14 4.30
N LYS A 38 2.93 -5.62 4.46
CA LYS A 38 4.06 -4.77 4.83
C LYS A 38 4.81 -4.41 3.56
N MET A 39 5.08 -3.12 3.41
CA MET A 39 5.80 -2.57 2.27
C MET A 39 7.15 -2.04 2.70
N ASN A 40 8.17 -2.33 1.90
CA ASN A 40 9.47 -1.69 2.00
C ASN A 40 9.75 -1.01 0.66
N ALA A 41 9.57 0.29 0.61
CA ALA A 41 9.78 1.09 -0.60
C ALA A 41 11.13 1.79 -0.54
N PRO A 42 11.97 1.63 -1.58
CA PRO A 42 13.29 2.27 -1.59
C PRO A 42 13.20 3.79 -1.73
N PRO A 43 14.31 4.51 -1.50
CA PRO A 43 14.35 5.95 -1.81
C PRO A 43 13.99 6.24 -3.26
N ASN A 44 13.26 7.32 -3.46
CA ASN A 44 12.87 7.83 -4.79
C ASN A 44 12.07 6.82 -5.63
N TRP A 45 11.26 6.02 -4.94
CA TRP A 45 10.31 5.11 -5.56
C TRP A 45 9.02 5.85 -5.89
N LYS A 46 8.38 5.46 -6.98
CA LYS A 46 7.10 6.02 -7.41
C LYS A 46 6.31 4.98 -8.19
N GLU A 47 5.03 4.85 -7.88
CA GLU A 47 4.11 4.01 -8.65
C GLU A 47 3.11 4.89 -9.42
N PRO A 48 2.38 4.32 -10.41
CA PRO A 48 1.33 5.04 -11.10
C PRO A 48 0.23 5.48 -10.15
N GLY A 49 -0.48 6.55 -10.50
CA GLY A 49 -1.72 6.90 -9.83
C GLY A 49 -2.76 5.81 -9.98
N GLN A 50 -3.70 5.77 -9.06
CA GLN A 50 -4.74 4.77 -9.03
C GLN A 50 -6.02 5.33 -8.42
N LYS A 51 -7.14 4.73 -8.77
CA LYS A 51 -8.46 5.07 -8.22
C LYS A 51 -9.10 3.81 -7.70
N PRO A 52 -8.66 3.32 -6.52
CA PRO A 52 -9.01 1.99 -6.05
C PRO A 52 -10.48 1.86 -5.65
N LYS A 53 -10.98 0.64 -5.74
CA LYS A 53 -12.33 0.29 -5.26
C LYS A 53 -12.32 -0.26 -3.83
N PHE A 54 -11.25 0.01 -3.09
CA PHE A 54 -11.11 -0.37 -1.68
C PHE A 54 -10.67 0.84 -0.86
N ASP A 55 -11.01 0.83 0.43
CA ASP A 55 -10.44 1.77 1.38
C ASP A 55 -9.04 1.31 1.76
N GLU A 56 -8.10 2.22 1.86
CA GLU A 56 -6.73 1.87 2.23
C GLU A 56 -6.29 2.67 3.45
N TYR A 57 -5.82 1.95 4.47
CA TYR A 57 -5.30 2.49 5.72
C TYR A 57 -3.81 2.20 5.73
N THR A 58 -2.99 3.24 5.80
CA THR A 58 -1.54 3.11 5.75
C THR A 58 -0.92 3.65 7.03
N VAL A 59 -0.14 2.81 7.70
CA VAL A 59 0.61 3.19 8.91
C VAL A 59 2.09 3.16 8.57
N VAL A 60 2.76 4.30 8.67
CA VAL A 60 4.19 4.39 8.38
C VAL A 60 5.00 3.99 9.61
N LEU A 61 5.89 3.03 9.42
CA LEU A 61 6.74 2.48 10.47
C LEU A 61 8.13 3.11 10.48
N LYS A 62 8.61 3.55 9.31
CA LYS A 62 9.94 4.13 9.15
C LYS A 62 9.97 4.99 7.89
N GLY A 63 10.76 6.06 7.92
CA GLY A 63 10.94 6.92 6.77
C GLY A 63 9.77 7.86 6.53
N SER A 64 9.48 8.15 5.27
CA SER A 64 8.44 9.07 4.87
C SER A 64 7.79 8.62 3.56
N LEU A 65 6.47 8.53 3.59
CA LEU A 65 5.66 8.19 2.41
C LEU A 65 4.95 9.46 1.93
N LYS A 66 5.11 9.78 0.66
CA LYS A 66 4.36 10.87 0.04
C LYS A 66 3.08 10.30 -0.56
N VAL A 67 1.95 10.86 -0.17
CA VAL A 67 0.63 10.44 -0.63
C VAL A 67 -0.05 11.64 -1.28
N GLU A 68 -0.28 11.56 -2.58
CA GLU A 68 -0.86 12.64 -3.36
C GLU A 68 -2.30 12.33 -3.70
N SER A 69 -3.19 13.28 -3.46
CA SER A 69 -4.53 13.33 -4.07
C SER A 69 -4.49 14.28 -5.25
N GLN A 70 -5.63 14.51 -5.89
CA GLN A 70 -5.70 15.47 -7.00
C GLN A 70 -5.40 16.91 -6.56
N ASN A 71 -5.64 17.24 -5.28
CA ASN A 71 -5.57 18.62 -4.78
C ASN A 71 -4.48 18.84 -3.74
N LYS A 72 -3.99 17.78 -3.12
CA LYS A 72 -3.07 17.86 -1.97
C LYS A 72 -2.01 16.79 -2.02
N ALA A 73 -0.92 17.03 -1.30
CA ALA A 73 0.09 16.04 -1.00
C ALA A 73 0.33 16.00 0.50
N TYR A 74 0.42 14.78 1.05
CA TYR A 74 0.74 14.56 2.45
C TYR A 74 2.07 13.82 2.54
N PHE A 75 2.89 14.20 3.51
CA PHE A 75 4.08 13.43 3.88
C PHE A 75 3.77 12.72 5.18
N VAL A 76 3.59 11.41 5.08
CA VAL A 76 3.22 10.56 6.22
C VAL A 76 4.50 9.98 6.78
N LYS A 77 4.81 10.31 8.03
CA LYS A 77 6.07 9.96 8.70
C LYS A 77 5.85 8.84 9.71
N LYS A 78 6.95 8.30 10.24
CA LYS A 78 6.92 7.26 11.27
C LYS A 78 5.87 7.54 12.34
N GLY A 79 5.00 6.59 12.59
CA GLY A 79 3.93 6.67 13.61
C GLY A 79 2.67 7.37 13.14
N GLU A 80 2.66 7.89 11.92
CA GLU A 80 1.47 8.55 11.36
C GLU A 80 0.71 7.60 10.46
N THR A 81 -0.58 7.87 10.30
CA THR A 81 -1.50 7.07 9.48
C THR A 81 -2.22 7.95 8.49
N ILE A 82 -2.45 7.45 7.29
CA ILE A 82 -3.31 8.10 6.32
C ILE A 82 -4.40 7.14 5.87
N ILE A 83 -5.61 7.66 5.66
CA ILE A 83 -6.77 6.91 5.18
C ILE A 83 -7.16 7.47 3.82
N VAL A 84 -7.23 6.59 2.83
CA VAL A 84 -7.71 6.94 1.49
C VAL A 84 -8.95 6.10 1.22
N GLN A 85 -10.07 6.76 1.00
CA GLN A 85 -11.34 6.07 0.77
C GLN A 85 -11.45 5.60 -0.68
N ALA A 86 -12.19 4.51 -0.87
CA ALA A 86 -12.49 3.98 -2.20
C ALA A 86 -13.04 5.08 -3.11
N GLY A 87 -12.58 5.10 -4.35
CA GLY A 87 -13.00 6.08 -5.33
C GLY A 87 -12.17 7.36 -5.37
N GLU A 88 -11.29 7.60 -4.40
CA GLU A 88 -10.34 8.71 -4.47
C GLU A 88 -9.15 8.35 -5.36
N TRP A 89 -8.75 9.27 -6.20
CA TRP A 89 -7.50 9.13 -6.92
C TRP A 89 -6.33 9.39 -5.98
N VAL A 90 -5.33 8.51 -5.99
CA VAL A 90 -4.18 8.60 -5.11
C VAL A 90 -2.91 8.12 -5.81
N ARG A 91 -1.78 8.69 -5.44
CA ARG A 91 -0.46 8.24 -5.91
C ARG A 91 0.50 8.22 -4.74
N TYR A 92 1.17 7.06 -4.58
CA TYR A 92 2.16 6.84 -3.53
C TYR A 92 3.57 6.95 -4.09
N SER A 93 4.45 7.56 -3.33
CA SER A 93 5.86 7.68 -3.67
C SER A 93 6.70 7.89 -2.41
N THR A 94 8.01 7.77 -2.55
CA THR A 94 8.94 8.05 -1.46
C THR A 94 9.85 9.19 -1.84
N THR A 95 10.43 9.81 -0.81
CA THR A 95 11.49 10.80 -0.93
C THR A 95 12.85 10.10 -0.88
N ASN A 96 13.91 10.83 -0.58
CA ASN A 96 15.27 10.29 -0.46
C ASN A 96 15.44 9.34 0.75
N LYS A 97 14.44 9.20 1.60
CA LYS A 97 14.51 8.33 2.80
C LYS A 97 13.93 6.94 2.58
N GLY A 98 13.09 6.75 1.56
CA GLY A 98 12.29 5.55 1.46
C GLY A 98 11.25 5.46 2.56
N ALA A 99 10.54 4.33 2.65
CA ALA A 99 9.53 4.13 3.68
C ALA A 99 9.27 2.64 3.91
N ASP A 100 9.08 2.29 5.19
CA ASP A 100 8.48 1.02 5.60
C ASP A 100 7.08 1.33 6.13
N TYR A 101 6.08 0.62 5.66
CA TYR A 101 4.70 0.87 6.07
C TYR A 101 3.83 -0.38 5.97
N ILE A 102 2.73 -0.36 6.72
CA ILE A 102 1.68 -1.38 6.65
C ILE A 102 0.53 -0.77 5.86
N ALA A 103 0.04 -1.49 4.85
CA ALA A 103 -1.14 -1.12 4.08
C ALA A 103 -2.25 -2.13 4.35
N ILE A 104 -3.40 -1.62 4.75
CA ILE A 104 -4.60 -2.41 5.00
C ILE A 104 -5.66 -1.97 4.00
N CYS A 105 -6.16 -2.90 3.20
CA CYS A 105 -7.20 -2.64 2.21
C CYS A 105 -8.50 -3.37 2.58
N ILE A 106 -9.62 -2.67 2.49
CA ILE A 106 -10.95 -3.19 2.77
C ILE A 106 -11.89 -2.80 1.63
N PRO A 107 -12.38 -3.75 0.83
CA PRO A 107 -12.03 -5.17 0.78
C PRO A 107 -10.57 -5.40 0.35
N ALA A 108 -10.15 -6.65 0.35
CA ALA A 108 -8.77 -7.02 0.06
C ALA A 108 -8.27 -6.45 -1.27
N PHE A 109 -7.01 -6.05 -1.30
CA PHE A 109 -6.33 -5.62 -2.53
C PHE A 109 -6.44 -6.69 -3.62
N SER A 110 -6.66 -6.23 -4.85
CA SER A 110 -6.65 -7.06 -6.04
C SER A 110 -6.14 -6.23 -7.22
N SER A 111 -5.43 -6.86 -8.13
CA SER A 111 -4.97 -6.21 -9.36
C SER A 111 -6.13 -5.72 -10.22
N GLU A 112 -7.32 -6.31 -10.04
CA GLU A 112 -8.53 -5.91 -10.78
C GLU A 112 -9.21 -4.69 -10.19
N THR A 113 -9.08 -4.46 -8.87
CA THR A 113 -9.78 -3.40 -8.15
C THR A 113 -8.92 -2.20 -7.83
N VAL A 114 -7.60 -2.29 -7.99
CA VAL A 114 -6.70 -1.16 -7.73
C VAL A 114 -6.87 -0.02 -8.75
N ASN A 115 -7.28 -0.35 -9.96
CA ASN A 115 -7.67 0.61 -10.99
C ASN A 115 -6.59 1.66 -11.27
N ARG A 116 -5.42 1.19 -11.71
CA ARG A 116 -4.27 2.06 -12.03
C ARG A 116 -4.49 2.85 -13.31
N ASP A 117 -3.88 4.03 -13.34
CA ASP A 117 -3.82 4.88 -14.55
C ASP A 117 -3.16 4.16 -15.73
#